data_cb966348c97cbfab47e9b103a2812d7b
#
_entry.id   cb966348c97cbfab47e9b103a2812d7b
#
_cell.length_a   1.000
_cell.length_b   1.000
_cell.length_c   1.000
_cell.angle_alpha   90.00
_cell.angle_beta   90.00
_cell.angle_gamma   90.00
#
_symmetry.space_group_name_H-M   'P 1'
#
loop_
_entity.id
_entity.type
_entity.pdbx_description
1 polymer ?
#
loop_
_entity_poly.entity_id
_entity_poly.type
_entity_poly.pdbx_seq_one_letter_code
_entity_poly.pdbx_strand_id
1 'polypeptide(L)'
;MPLALAGILVSLVPNAEGETPSGTGCFPVPSLEARGLLLRLTYTGEVFHSIRTYPDGATEYRGLFGLYLALDTEKLRLWPGGRLFIDFRNGHGQGLTVRPGGVVFPVSDIDAQDFTEIYAFGIDQDLLEGALTFTLGKQDVNERFAVNGVGGDLIFPSFTLNPTIPMPTFPAPAFGATVKLKPTRWFECGLGAYEGNPRLGDLVLESSFDGSGEVFSVLEPAWKPRLGRAGRYDGNYRVGFWYLSGAFPSLKPLSCPGTFDGDYGFYLQCEQQVYEESPPGEGNEGLGVFFQFGWAPSDRNRTTRYVGGGFAYKGLVPGREKDNLVAGAAYCRLVGNRPVPGEESDFTHMELLYVARLTSWLKLQPDFQYFYDPGGGAQRNSWALGLRYELHISSDRGDS
;
A
#
# COMPACT_ATOMS: atom_id res chain seq x y z
N MET A 1 4.00 5.82 3.15
CA MET A 1 2.89 5.72 4.10
C MET A 1 2.03 6.97 4.26
N PRO A 2 2.48 8.22 4.29
CA PRO A 2 1.55 9.34 4.36
C PRO A 2 0.60 9.43 3.15
N LEU A 3 1.02 8.95 1.99
CA LEU A 3 0.17 8.92 0.78
C LEU A 3 -0.72 7.68 0.69
N ALA A 4 -0.32 6.54 1.23
CA ALA A 4 -1.19 5.36 1.34
C ALA A 4 -2.40 5.66 2.25
N LEU A 5 -2.20 6.40 3.35
CA LEU A 5 -3.30 6.93 4.18
C LEU A 5 -4.16 7.97 3.42
N ALA A 6 -3.56 8.80 2.58
CA ALA A 6 -4.32 9.72 1.74
C ALA A 6 -5.13 8.99 0.65
N GLY A 7 -4.59 7.90 0.10
CA GLY A 7 -5.32 7.03 -0.83
C GLY A 7 -6.48 6.28 -0.18
N ILE A 8 -6.31 5.85 1.06
CA ILE A 8 -7.33 5.18 1.86
C ILE A 8 -8.47 6.15 2.22
N LEU A 9 -8.14 7.38 2.61
CA LEU A 9 -9.14 8.42 2.90
C LEU A 9 -9.94 8.85 1.66
N VAL A 10 -9.33 8.87 0.48
CA VAL A 10 -10.03 9.25 -0.76
C VAL A 10 -10.95 8.15 -1.30
N SER A 11 -10.70 6.87 -0.97
CA SER A 11 -11.53 5.77 -1.45
C SER A 11 -12.75 5.45 -0.58
N LEU A 12 -12.78 5.91 0.67
CA LEU A 12 -13.85 5.59 1.64
C LEU A 12 -14.74 6.79 2.02
N VAL A 13 -14.49 8.00 1.49
CA VAL A 13 -15.32 9.15 1.81
C VAL A 13 -16.31 9.39 0.66
N PRO A 14 -17.63 9.20 0.86
CA PRO A 14 -18.62 9.85 0.01
C PRO A 14 -18.49 11.36 0.22
N ASN A 15 -18.55 12.15 -0.87
CA ASN A 15 -18.66 13.59 -0.80
C ASN A 15 -19.87 13.99 0.08
N ALA A 16 -19.65 14.16 1.36
CA ALA A 16 -20.57 14.80 2.27
C ALA A 16 -20.01 16.19 2.54
N GLU A 17 -20.58 17.17 1.86
CA GLU A 17 -20.52 18.55 2.30
C GLU A 17 -21.22 18.67 3.66
N GLY A 18 -20.49 19.12 4.67
CA GLY A 18 -21.05 19.57 5.92
C GLY A 18 -20.75 18.71 7.13
N GLU A 19 -19.68 19.05 7.80
CA GLU A 19 -19.60 19.34 9.24
C GLU A 19 -18.16 19.59 9.66
N THR A 20 -17.90 20.73 10.29
CA THR A 20 -16.62 21.10 10.86
C THR A 20 -16.47 20.48 12.25
N PRO A 21 -15.55 19.52 12.49
CA PRO A 21 -15.18 19.18 13.84
C PRO A 21 -14.14 20.19 14.35
N SER A 22 -14.46 20.85 15.45
CA SER A 22 -13.54 21.64 16.23
C SER A 22 -12.56 20.71 16.97
N GLY A 23 -11.45 20.40 16.34
CA GLY A 23 -10.33 19.67 16.96
C GLY A 23 -9.04 20.46 16.75
N THR A 24 -8.55 21.12 17.79
CA THR A 24 -7.26 21.80 17.82
C THR A 24 -6.13 20.78 17.68
N GLY A 25 -5.62 20.55 16.47
CA GLY A 25 -4.32 19.92 16.23
C GLY A 25 -3.23 20.74 16.92
N CYS A 26 -2.16 20.07 17.37
CA CYS A 26 -1.08 20.68 18.17
C CYS A 26 -0.33 21.85 17.47
N PHE A 27 -0.52 22.02 16.17
CA PHE A 27 -0.10 23.19 15.38
C PHE A 27 -1.14 23.48 14.30
N PRO A 28 -2.12 24.39 14.56
CA PRO A 28 -2.99 24.84 13.50
C PRO A 28 -2.16 25.70 12.53
N VAL A 29 -1.91 25.21 11.33
CA VAL A 29 -1.45 26.03 10.23
C VAL A 29 -2.51 26.05 9.10
N PRO A 30 -3.80 26.31 9.41
CA PRO A 30 -4.88 26.35 8.40
C PRO A 30 -4.63 27.41 7.32
N SER A 31 -3.72 28.37 7.60
CA SER A 31 -3.36 29.43 6.66
C SER A 31 -2.49 28.95 5.50
N LEU A 32 -1.78 27.82 5.61
CA LEU A 32 -0.91 27.33 4.55
C LEU A 32 -1.71 26.66 3.42
N GLU A 33 -2.63 25.79 3.75
CA GLU A 33 -3.49 25.12 2.76
C GLU A 33 -4.34 26.14 1.98
N ALA A 34 -4.91 27.13 2.67
CA ALA A 34 -5.63 28.22 2.01
C ALA A 34 -4.74 29.03 1.03
N ARG A 35 -3.43 29.01 1.24
CA ARG A 35 -2.42 29.63 0.35
C ARG A 35 -1.88 28.68 -0.69
N GLY A 36 -2.38 27.44 -0.76
CA GLY A 36 -1.94 26.45 -1.73
C GLY A 36 -0.71 25.63 -1.32
N LEU A 37 -0.32 25.65 -0.03
CA LEU A 37 0.77 24.85 0.50
C LEU A 37 0.22 23.76 1.43
N LEU A 38 0.44 22.50 1.10
CA LEU A 38 0.18 21.35 1.97
C LEU A 38 1.49 20.84 2.57
N LEU A 39 1.51 20.71 3.89
CA LEU A 39 2.62 20.14 4.66
C LEU A 39 2.11 18.97 5.47
N ARG A 40 2.77 17.80 5.38
CA ARG A 40 2.52 16.64 6.25
C ARG A 40 3.84 16.13 6.81
N LEU A 41 3.85 15.92 8.13
CA LEU A 41 4.92 15.26 8.86
C LEU A 41 4.36 13.97 9.44
N THR A 42 5.07 12.86 9.22
CA THR A 42 4.70 11.56 9.75
C THR A 42 5.90 10.91 10.40
N TYR A 43 5.64 10.16 11.45
CA TYR A 43 6.60 9.25 12.02
C TYR A 43 5.90 7.95 12.39
N THR A 44 6.29 6.86 11.79
CA THR A 44 5.86 5.50 12.13
C THR A 44 6.99 4.81 12.87
N GLY A 45 6.76 4.42 14.10
CA GLY A 45 7.70 3.59 14.87
C GLY A 45 7.03 2.30 15.29
N GLU A 46 7.77 1.20 15.28
CA GLU A 46 7.23 -0.10 15.63
C GLU A 46 8.26 -0.97 16.34
N VAL A 47 7.77 -1.82 17.23
CA VAL A 47 8.53 -2.88 17.89
C VAL A 47 7.83 -4.18 17.60
N PHE A 48 8.55 -5.17 17.07
CA PHE A 48 8.08 -6.53 16.89
C PHE A 48 8.92 -7.52 17.69
N HIS A 49 8.25 -8.47 18.33
CA HIS A 49 8.86 -9.59 19.02
C HIS A 49 8.50 -10.90 18.33
N SER A 50 9.53 -11.69 17.98
CA SER A 50 9.34 -12.98 17.33
C SER A 50 9.23 -14.11 18.35
N ILE A 51 8.23 -14.98 18.14
CA ILE A 51 8.06 -16.22 18.92
C ILE A 51 8.13 -17.38 17.94
N ARG A 52 9.20 -18.20 18.03
CA ARG A 52 9.48 -19.33 17.14
C ARG A 52 9.69 -18.96 15.67
N THR A 53 9.97 -17.70 15.36
CA THR A 53 10.49 -17.25 14.05
C THR A 53 12.02 -17.25 14.08
N TYR A 54 12.66 -17.20 12.92
CA TYR A 54 14.10 -16.97 12.86
C TYR A 54 14.37 -15.46 12.69
N PRO A 55 15.18 -14.85 13.60
CA PRO A 55 15.72 -15.40 14.85
C PRO A 55 14.63 -15.54 15.94
N ASP A 56 14.62 -16.66 16.66
CA ASP A 56 13.66 -16.91 17.75
C ASP A 56 13.95 -16.01 18.95
N GLY A 57 12.91 -15.40 19.52
CA GLY A 57 13.01 -14.49 20.66
C GLY A 57 13.63 -13.13 20.34
N ALA A 58 13.80 -12.77 19.08
CA ALA A 58 14.30 -11.45 18.72
C ALA A 58 13.23 -10.37 18.95
N THR A 59 13.68 -9.21 19.40
CA THR A 59 12.87 -7.98 19.49
C THR A 59 13.57 -6.92 18.68
N GLU A 60 12.90 -6.41 17.66
CA GLU A 60 13.47 -5.44 16.73
C GLU A 60 12.62 -4.16 16.69
N TYR A 61 13.28 -3.04 16.48
CA TYR A 61 12.66 -1.73 16.31
C TYR A 61 12.91 -1.20 14.91
N ARG A 62 11.85 -0.72 14.26
CA ARG A 62 11.90 -0.03 12.98
C ARG A 62 11.20 1.31 13.06
N GLY A 63 11.79 2.35 12.44
CA GLY A 63 11.24 3.69 12.34
C GLY A 63 11.24 4.21 10.91
N LEU A 64 10.18 4.95 10.54
CA LEU A 64 10.05 5.62 9.26
C LEU A 64 9.57 7.06 9.49
N PHE A 65 10.41 8.02 9.16
CA PHE A 65 10.07 9.44 9.10
C PHE A 65 9.65 9.82 7.68
N GLY A 66 8.63 10.66 7.53
CA GLY A 66 8.17 11.22 6.28
C GLY A 66 7.90 12.73 6.37
N LEU A 67 8.31 13.46 5.34
CA LEU A 67 8.00 14.87 5.13
C LEU A 67 7.46 15.04 3.72
N TYR A 68 6.17 15.32 3.61
CA TYR A 68 5.49 15.59 2.34
C TYR A 68 5.14 17.06 2.21
N LEU A 69 5.48 17.64 1.06
CA LEU A 69 5.13 18.99 0.66
C LEU A 69 4.39 18.95 -0.67
N ALA A 70 3.30 19.71 -0.78
CA ALA A 70 2.65 19.92 -2.07
C ALA A 70 2.23 21.38 -2.26
N LEU A 71 2.28 21.82 -3.51
CA LEU A 71 1.91 23.16 -3.96
C LEU A 71 0.76 23.05 -4.95
N ASP A 72 -0.37 23.65 -4.60
CA ASP A 72 -1.53 23.80 -5.47
C ASP A 72 -1.31 25.00 -6.40
N THR A 73 -1.16 24.74 -7.69
CA THR A 73 -0.81 25.78 -8.68
C THR A 73 -1.94 26.77 -8.91
N GLU A 74 -3.19 26.35 -8.77
CA GLU A 74 -4.35 27.22 -8.93
C GLU A 74 -4.49 28.20 -7.77
N LYS A 75 -4.37 27.72 -6.52
CA LYS A 75 -4.35 28.57 -5.32
C LYS A 75 -3.18 29.57 -5.35
N LEU A 76 -2.05 29.16 -5.92
CA LEU A 76 -0.88 30.02 -6.13
C LEU A 76 -1.00 30.96 -7.35
N ARG A 77 -2.11 30.88 -8.10
CA ARG A 77 -2.38 31.68 -9.32
C ARG A 77 -1.37 31.46 -10.43
N LEU A 78 -0.83 30.26 -10.56
CA LEU A 78 0.10 29.87 -11.63
C LEU A 78 -0.67 29.34 -12.83
N TRP A 79 -1.36 28.18 -12.69
CA TRP A 79 -2.26 27.59 -13.68
C TRP A 79 -3.27 26.65 -13.01
N PRO A 80 -4.42 26.37 -13.63
CA PRO A 80 -5.48 25.56 -13.03
C PRO A 80 -5.15 24.05 -13.02
N GLY A 81 -5.62 23.37 -11.98
CA GLY A 81 -5.63 21.92 -11.87
C GLY A 81 -4.27 21.27 -11.67
N GLY A 82 -3.21 22.03 -11.43
CA GLY A 82 -1.87 21.50 -11.20
C GLY A 82 -1.55 21.35 -9.72
N ARG A 83 -0.76 20.31 -9.36
CA ARG A 83 -0.17 20.13 -8.04
C ARG A 83 1.26 19.64 -8.18
N LEU A 84 2.22 20.39 -7.66
CA LEU A 84 3.61 19.96 -7.51
C LEU A 84 3.77 19.29 -6.14
N PHE A 85 4.49 18.17 -6.06
CA PHE A 85 4.72 17.47 -4.80
C PHE A 85 6.15 16.97 -4.67
N ILE A 86 6.59 16.85 -3.41
CA ILE A 86 7.84 16.21 -2.99
C ILE A 86 7.61 15.49 -1.67
N ASP A 87 8.12 14.25 -1.56
CA ASP A 87 8.09 13.41 -0.36
C ASP A 87 9.52 12.99 -0.01
N PHE A 88 9.95 13.34 1.19
CA PHE A 88 11.23 12.93 1.76
C PHE A 88 10.98 11.86 2.81
N ARG A 89 11.76 10.77 2.78
CA ARG A 89 11.66 9.69 3.77
C ARG A 89 13.03 9.31 4.33
N ASN A 90 13.04 8.92 5.61
CA ASN A 90 14.17 8.30 6.29
C ASN A 90 13.68 7.06 7.02
N GLY A 91 14.17 5.91 6.62
CA GLY A 91 13.94 4.62 7.29
C GLY A 91 15.18 4.22 8.10
N HIS A 92 14.98 3.77 9.34
CA HIS A 92 16.08 3.40 10.24
C HIS A 92 15.68 2.30 11.23
N GLY A 93 16.66 1.56 11.74
CA GLY A 93 16.48 0.45 12.66
C GLY A 93 16.49 -0.91 11.98
N GLN A 94 15.99 -1.93 12.64
CA GLN A 94 15.95 -3.31 12.13
C GLN A 94 14.55 -3.87 12.23
N GLY A 95 14.12 -4.61 11.20
CA GLY A 95 12.85 -5.32 11.17
C GLY A 95 13.01 -6.83 11.26
N LEU A 96 11.92 -7.50 11.58
CA LEU A 96 11.84 -8.95 11.55
C LEU A 96 11.52 -9.44 10.14
N THR A 97 12.18 -10.52 9.73
CA THR A 97 11.98 -11.10 8.40
C THR A 97 11.68 -12.59 8.49
N VAL A 98 10.61 -13.04 7.86
CA VAL A 98 10.33 -14.46 7.63
C VAL A 98 10.81 -14.89 6.25
N ARG A 99 11.26 -16.14 6.12
CA ARG A 99 11.84 -16.65 4.86
C ARG A 99 11.20 -17.98 4.42
N PRO A 100 9.91 -17.97 4.08
CA PRO A 100 9.23 -19.17 3.62
C PRO A 100 9.81 -19.66 2.27
N GLY A 101 10.24 -20.92 2.21
CA GLY A 101 10.79 -21.49 0.97
C GLY A 101 11.98 -20.73 0.36
N GLY A 102 12.71 -19.94 1.16
CA GLY A 102 13.81 -19.09 0.69
C GLY A 102 13.35 -17.73 0.10
N VAL A 103 12.07 -17.47 0.02
CA VAL A 103 11.50 -16.15 -0.32
C VAL A 103 11.48 -15.29 0.94
N VAL A 104 11.83 -14.02 0.80
CA VAL A 104 11.92 -13.08 1.91
C VAL A 104 10.62 -12.31 2.03
N PHE A 105 9.98 -12.38 3.21
CA PHE A 105 8.85 -11.52 3.58
C PHE A 105 9.20 -10.79 4.87
N PRO A 106 9.30 -9.46 4.86
CA PRO A 106 9.37 -8.69 6.10
C PRO A 106 8.05 -8.83 6.86
N VAL A 107 8.11 -8.76 8.19
CA VAL A 107 6.91 -8.82 9.05
C VAL A 107 6.11 -7.51 8.96
N SER A 108 6.76 -6.45 8.53
CA SER A 108 6.19 -5.11 8.41
C SER A 108 6.41 -4.49 7.03
N ASP A 109 5.43 -3.75 6.57
CA ASP A 109 5.44 -3.00 5.31
C ASP A 109 6.38 -1.77 5.29
N ILE A 110 6.91 -1.36 6.45
CA ILE A 110 7.97 -0.33 6.53
C ILE A 110 9.37 -0.94 6.74
N ASP A 111 9.50 -2.27 6.77
CA ASP A 111 10.80 -2.90 6.93
C ASP A 111 11.60 -2.89 5.63
N ALA A 112 12.80 -2.29 5.70
CA ALA A 112 13.74 -2.17 4.60
C ALA A 112 15.16 -2.00 5.17
N GLN A 113 16.17 -1.89 4.32
CA GLN A 113 17.48 -1.38 4.74
C GLN A 113 17.35 0.09 5.17
N ASP A 114 18.28 0.59 5.98
CA ASP A 114 18.30 2.01 6.33
C ASP A 114 18.51 2.87 5.09
N PHE A 115 17.71 3.92 4.96
CA PHE A 115 17.78 4.83 3.82
C PHE A 115 17.39 6.25 4.19
N THR A 116 17.84 7.19 3.38
CA THR A 116 17.43 8.59 3.40
C THR A 116 17.37 9.07 1.97
N GLU A 117 16.18 9.48 1.49
CA GLU A 117 16.00 9.83 0.08
C GLU A 117 14.84 10.80 -0.14
N ILE A 118 14.84 11.44 -1.32
CA ILE A 118 13.64 12.01 -1.91
C ILE A 118 12.85 10.84 -2.48
N TYR A 119 11.88 10.37 -1.69
CA TYR A 119 11.11 9.16 -1.99
C TYR A 119 10.23 9.35 -3.22
N ALA A 120 9.50 10.45 -3.29
CA ALA A 120 8.67 10.77 -4.44
C ALA A 120 8.70 12.26 -4.75
N PHE A 121 8.55 12.64 -6.01
CA PHE A 121 8.36 14.02 -6.44
C PHE A 121 7.74 14.04 -7.83
N GLY A 122 7.02 15.10 -8.14
CA GLY A 122 6.43 15.22 -9.46
C GLY A 122 5.36 16.28 -9.58
N ILE A 123 4.60 16.15 -10.63
CA ILE A 123 3.45 16.97 -10.93
C ILE A 123 2.22 16.08 -11.17
N ASP A 124 1.12 16.40 -10.52
CA ASP A 124 -0.22 15.97 -10.89
C ASP A 124 -0.88 17.09 -11.68
N GLN A 125 -1.52 16.77 -12.79
CA GLN A 125 -2.31 17.70 -13.59
C GLN A 125 -3.71 17.15 -13.83
N ASP A 126 -4.68 17.78 -13.23
CA ASP A 126 -6.08 17.51 -13.50
C ASP A 126 -6.55 18.26 -14.74
N LEU A 127 -7.24 17.54 -15.61
CA LEU A 127 -7.82 18.00 -16.86
C LEU A 127 -9.28 17.58 -16.91
N LEU A 128 -10.06 18.25 -17.78
CA LEU A 128 -11.48 17.92 -17.99
C LEU A 128 -12.27 17.87 -16.67
N GLU A 129 -12.08 18.88 -15.82
CA GLU A 129 -12.76 18.99 -14.51
C GLU A 129 -12.49 17.79 -13.59
N GLY A 130 -11.26 17.22 -13.63
CA GLY A 130 -10.86 16.07 -12.83
C GLY A 130 -11.26 14.70 -13.42
N ALA A 131 -11.89 14.66 -14.60
CA ALA A 131 -12.18 13.39 -15.29
C ALA A 131 -10.92 12.73 -15.86
N LEU A 132 -9.84 13.48 -16.06
CA LEU A 132 -8.54 12.98 -16.49
C LEU A 132 -7.45 13.57 -15.59
N THR A 133 -6.68 12.71 -14.93
CA THR A 133 -5.50 13.10 -14.16
C THR A 133 -4.25 12.52 -14.82
N PHE A 134 -3.26 13.36 -15.06
CA PHE A 134 -1.93 12.97 -15.51
C PHE A 134 -0.93 13.22 -14.39
N THR A 135 -0.06 12.25 -14.12
CA THR A 135 1.05 12.38 -13.16
C THR A 135 2.37 12.06 -13.84
N LEU A 136 3.38 12.89 -13.61
CA LEU A 136 4.75 12.67 -14.08
C LEU A 136 5.72 12.92 -12.94
N GLY A 137 6.65 11.98 -12.70
CA GLY A 137 7.68 12.11 -11.67
C GLY A 137 8.10 10.77 -11.07
N LYS A 138 8.91 10.81 -10.00
CA LYS A 138 9.26 9.65 -9.19
C LYS A 138 8.07 9.32 -8.29
N GLN A 139 7.50 8.11 -8.40
CA GLN A 139 6.24 7.72 -7.80
C GLN A 139 6.35 6.33 -7.17
N ASP A 140 5.67 6.12 -6.05
CA ASP A 140 5.33 4.80 -5.56
C ASP A 140 4.13 4.26 -6.36
N VAL A 141 4.34 3.19 -7.10
CA VAL A 141 3.30 2.63 -7.98
C VAL A 141 2.15 2.04 -7.17
N ASN A 142 2.43 1.46 -5.98
CA ASN A 142 1.40 0.89 -5.13
C ASN A 142 0.48 1.95 -4.48
N GLU A 143 0.91 3.20 -4.38
CA GLU A 143 0.01 4.29 -3.96
C GLU A 143 -1.03 4.63 -5.02
N ARG A 144 -0.86 4.15 -6.25
CA ARG A 144 -1.72 4.46 -7.39
C ARG A 144 -2.47 3.26 -7.96
N PHE A 145 -1.89 2.05 -7.84
CA PHE A 145 -2.42 0.79 -8.37
C PHE A 145 -2.39 -0.30 -7.31
N ALA A 146 -3.28 -1.26 -7.41
CA ALA A 146 -3.42 -2.38 -6.47
C ALA A 146 -3.60 -1.94 -4.99
N VAL A 147 -4.18 -0.77 -4.76
CA VAL A 147 -4.37 -0.21 -3.42
C VAL A 147 -5.46 -0.97 -2.67
N ASN A 148 -5.16 -1.45 -1.45
CA ASN A 148 -6.14 -2.05 -0.55
C ASN A 148 -6.59 -1.03 0.49
N GLY A 149 -7.79 -0.48 0.34
CA GLY A 149 -8.33 0.52 1.26
C GLY A 149 -8.86 -0.11 2.56
N VAL A 150 -9.62 -1.20 2.47
CA VAL A 150 -10.24 -1.86 3.63
C VAL A 150 -9.18 -2.56 4.50
N GLY A 151 -8.22 -3.25 3.86
CA GLY A 151 -7.13 -3.93 4.57
C GLY A 151 -5.86 -3.09 4.76
N GLY A 152 -5.91 -1.80 4.46
CA GLY A 152 -4.72 -0.93 4.43
C GLY A 152 -4.10 -0.61 5.79
N ASP A 153 -4.79 -0.89 6.90
CA ASP A 153 -4.23 -0.80 8.24
C ASP A 153 -3.38 -2.02 8.61
N LEU A 154 -3.52 -3.17 7.90
CA LEU A 154 -2.71 -4.38 8.15
C LEU A 154 -1.23 -4.07 7.87
N ILE A 155 -0.37 -4.61 8.74
CA ILE A 155 1.06 -4.29 8.75
C ILE A 155 1.86 -5.24 7.87
N PHE A 156 1.44 -6.50 7.74
CA PHE A 156 2.15 -7.45 6.91
C PHE A 156 2.03 -7.09 5.41
N PRO A 157 3.14 -7.00 4.68
CA PRO A 157 3.19 -6.39 3.34
C PRO A 157 2.26 -7.03 2.31
N SER A 158 1.95 -8.34 2.41
CA SER A 158 1.13 -8.99 1.39
C SER A 158 -0.29 -8.46 1.28
N PHE A 159 -0.81 -7.80 2.32
CA PHE A 159 -2.14 -7.17 2.28
C PHE A 159 -2.11 -5.79 1.66
N THR A 160 -1.02 -5.06 1.82
CA THR A 160 -0.84 -3.73 1.24
C THR A 160 -0.21 -3.80 -0.15
N LEU A 161 0.66 -4.80 -0.39
CA LEU A 161 1.33 -5.05 -1.66
C LEU A 161 1.11 -6.50 -2.11
N ASN A 162 0.39 -6.69 -3.20
CA ASN A 162 0.20 -8.04 -3.77
C ASN A 162 1.54 -8.63 -4.22
N PRO A 163 2.03 -9.73 -3.60
CA PRO A 163 3.39 -10.23 -3.79
C PRO A 163 3.65 -10.89 -5.14
N THR A 164 2.63 -11.01 -6.02
CA THR A 164 2.81 -11.48 -7.40
C THR A 164 3.13 -10.36 -8.37
N ILE A 165 3.15 -9.10 -7.91
CA ILE A 165 3.37 -7.94 -8.78
C ILE A 165 4.75 -7.35 -8.49
N PRO A 166 5.71 -7.41 -9.42
CA PRO A 166 7.04 -6.81 -9.24
C PRO A 166 7.02 -5.30 -9.51
N MET A 167 6.09 -4.57 -8.86
CA MET A 167 5.96 -3.14 -9.09
C MET A 167 6.99 -2.34 -8.31
N PRO A 168 7.51 -1.24 -8.88
CA PRO A 168 8.31 -0.26 -8.15
C PRO A 168 7.50 0.41 -7.03
N THR A 169 7.85 0.11 -5.79
CA THR A 169 7.15 0.60 -4.59
C THR A 169 8.13 0.71 -3.42
N PHE A 170 7.64 1.05 -2.23
CA PHE A 170 8.46 1.11 -1.03
C PHE A 170 9.38 -0.12 -0.90
N PRO A 171 10.68 0.07 -0.60
CA PRO A 171 11.36 1.35 -0.37
C PRO A 171 11.94 2.03 -1.62
N ALA A 172 11.80 1.48 -2.82
CA ALA A 172 12.40 1.95 -4.06
C ALA A 172 11.33 2.35 -5.11
N PRO A 173 10.74 3.55 -5.01
CA PRO A 173 9.82 4.08 -6.02
C PRO A 173 10.55 4.42 -7.32
N ALA A 174 9.82 4.51 -8.43
CA ALA A 174 10.37 4.72 -9.76
C ALA A 174 9.90 6.01 -10.43
N PHE A 175 10.73 6.54 -11.33
CA PHE A 175 10.31 7.59 -12.25
C PHE A 175 9.38 7.01 -13.31
N GLY A 176 8.31 7.74 -13.61
CA GLY A 176 7.35 7.30 -14.60
C GLY A 176 6.16 8.23 -14.75
N ALA A 177 5.19 7.78 -15.51
CA ALA A 177 3.97 8.50 -15.79
C ALA A 177 2.74 7.66 -15.47
N THR A 178 1.71 8.32 -14.94
CA THR A 178 0.39 7.74 -14.67
C THR A 178 -0.68 8.56 -15.37
N VAL A 179 -1.64 7.87 -15.96
CA VAL A 179 -2.88 8.48 -16.48
C VAL A 179 -4.05 7.82 -15.78
N LYS A 180 -4.92 8.59 -15.15
CA LYS A 180 -6.19 8.12 -14.56
C LYS A 180 -7.36 8.79 -15.25
N LEU A 181 -8.26 7.99 -15.79
CA LEU A 181 -9.48 8.42 -16.47
C LEU A 181 -10.68 8.02 -15.62
N LYS A 182 -11.55 8.97 -15.29
CA LYS A 182 -12.79 8.82 -14.51
C LYS A 182 -13.98 9.32 -15.31
N PRO A 183 -14.42 8.59 -16.35
CA PRO A 183 -15.49 9.04 -17.24
C PRO A 183 -16.84 9.11 -16.52
N THR A 184 -16.99 8.37 -15.43
CA THR A 184 -18.19 8.35 -14.60
C THR A 184 -17.80 8.15 -13.13
N ARG A 185 -18.71 8.46 -12.20
CA ARG A 185 -18.50 8.22 -10.75
C ARG A 185 -18.34 6.74 -10.36
N TRP A 186 -18.75 5.82 -11.21
CA TRP A 186 -18.75 4.38 -10.93
C TRP A 186 -17.70 3.61 -11.74
N PHE A 187 -16.93 4.28 -12.59
CA PHE A 187 -15.87 3.66 -13.38
C PHE A 187 -14.63 4.53 -13.45
N GLU A 188 -13.49 3.91 -13.25
CA GLU A 188 -12.15 4.51 -13.36
C GLU A 188 -11.23 3.56 -14.13
N CYS A 189 -10.26 4.10 -14.84
CA CYS A 189 -9.23 3.31 -15.50
C CYS A 189 -7.88 4.01 -15.33
N GLY A 190 -6.92 3.30 -14.74
CA GLY A 190 -5.53 3.73 -14.59
C GLY A 190 -4.63 3.06 -15.61
N LEU A 191 -3.68 3.82 -16.16
CA LEU A 191 -2.56 3.33 -16.97
C LEU A 191 -1.28 3.94 -16.41
N GLY A 192 -0.25 3.12 -16.18
CA GLY A 192 1.06 3.56 -15.71
C GLY A 192 2.20 2.94 -16.49
N ALA A 193 3.29 3.70 -16.65
CA ALA A 193 4.56 3.21 -17.19
C ALA A 193 5.70 3.85 -16.39
N TYR A 194 6.59 3.00 -15.87
CA TYR A 194 7.64 3.38 -14.92
C TYR A 194 8.94 2.68 -15.25
N GLU A 195 10.04 3.21 -14.77
CA GLU A 195 11.28 2.45 -14.70
C GLU A 195 11.07 1.11 -14.00
N GLY A 196 11.59 0.03 -14.59
CA GLY A 196 11.32 -1.34 -14.13
C GLY A 196 12.28 -1.86 -13.06
N ASN A 197 13.42 -1.19 -12.84
CA ASN A 197 14.46 -1.64 -11.92
C ASN A 197 15.03 -0.49 -11.05
N PRO A 198 14.18 0.19 -10.25
CA PRO A 198 14.64 1.28 -9.39
C PRO A 198 15.54 0.75 -8.27
N ARG A 199 16.46 1.59 -7.81
CA ARG A 199 17.39 1.27 -6.72
C ARG A 199 17.04 2.04 -5.46
N LEU A 200 17.20 1.38 -4.31
CA LEU A 200 17.07 2.01 -3.01
C LEU A 200 18.21 3.03 -2.80
N GLY A 201 17.88 4.20 -2.25
CA GLY A 201 18.84 5.22 -1.88
C GLY A 201 19.22 6.16 -3.02
N ASP A 202 18.58 6.05 -4.17
CA ASP A 202 18.70 7.05 -5.23
C ASP A 202 18.11 8.38 -4.75
N LEU A 203 18.96 9.38 -4.57
CA LEU A 203 18.53 10.67 -4.05
C LEU A 203 17.45 11.32 -4.93
N VAL A 204 17.58 11.23 -6.25
CA VAL A 204 16.59 11.82 -7.18
C VAL A 204 16.29 10.91 -8.37
N LEU A 205 17.17 10.79 -9.36
CA LEU A 205 16.95 10.13 -10.65
C LEU A 205 18.15 9.28 -11.09
N GLU A 206 19.02 8.87 -10.17
CA GLU A 206 20.31 8.24 -10.50
C GLU A 206 20.13 6.91 -11.25
N SER A 207 19.12 6.12 -10.90
CA SER A 207 18.80 4.86 -11.58
C SER A 207 17.96 5.02 -12.83
N SER A 208 17.13 6.09 -12.91
CA SER A 208 16.14 6.27 -13.98
C SER A 208 16.75 6.41 -15.38
N PHE A 209 18.05 6.69 -15.47
CA PHE A 209 18.77 6.91 -16.73
C PHE A 209 20.06 6.10 -16.83
N ASP A 210 20.20 5.04 -16.00
CA ASP A 210 21.42 4.21 -15.98
C ASP A 210 21.54 3.25 -17.19
N GLY A 211 20.53 3.22 -18.05
CA GLY A 211 20.52 2.46 -19.30
C GLY A 211 20.08 1.00 -19.15
N SER A 212 19.55 0.57 -18.00
CA SER A 212 18.95 -0.78 -17.87
C SER A 212 17.78 -0.97 -18.84
N GLY A 213 17.04 0.11 -19.12
CA GLY A 213 15.97 0.15 -20.13
C GLY A 213 14.74 -0.70 -19.82
N GLU A 214 14.67 -1.28 -18.63
CA GLU A 214 13.52 -2.05 -18.19
C GLU A 214 12.34 -1.12 -17.87
N VAL A 215 11.13 -1.51 -18.28
CA VAL A 215 9.90 -0.74 -18.08
C VAL A 215 8.86 -1.62 -17.41
N PHE A 216 8.33 -1.15 -16.26
CA PHE A 216 7.13 -1.69 -15.65
C PHE A 216 5.90 -0.94 -16.16
N SER A 217 4.91 -1.67 -16.65
CA SER A 217 3.66 -1.10 -17.16
C SER A 217 2.47 -1.75 -16.46
N VAL A 218 1.42 -0.98 -16.19
CA VAL A 218 0.22 -1.46 -15.52
C VAL A 218 -1.02 -0.80 -16.09
N LEU A 219 -2.09 -1.61 -16.27
CA LEU A 219 -3.43 -1.19 -16.66
C LEU A 219 -4.41 -1.69 -15.59
N GLU A 220 -5.20 -0.79 -14.98
CA GLU A 220 -6.15 -1.10 -13.93
C GLU A 220 -7.50 -0.43 -14.18
N PRO A 221 -8.46 -1.09 -14.84
CA PRO A 221 -9.86 -0.71 -14.76
C PRO A 221 -10.42 -1.01 -13.36
N ALA A 222 -11.23 -0.08 -12.87
CA ALA A 222 -11.90 -0.16 -11.59
C ALA A 222 -13.38 0.16 -11.72
N TRP A 223 -14.21 -0.63 -11.08
CA TRP A 223 -15.64 -0.43 -11.00
C TRP A 223 -16.04 -0.18 -9.55
N LYS A 224 -16.81 0.91 -9.33
CA LYS A 224 -17.21 1.41 -7.99
C LYS A 224 -18.73 1.31 -7.83
N PRO A 225 -19.30 0.10 -7.65
CA PRO A 225 -20.74 -0.07 -7.48
C PRO A 225 -21.16 0.43 -6.10
N ARG A 226 -22.41 0.89 -6.03
CA ARG A 226 -23.10 1.13 -4.78
C ARG A 226 -24.17 0.09 -4.60
N LEU A 227 -23.95 -0.87 -3.71
CA LEU A 227 -24.83 -2.01 -3.47
C LEU A 227 -25.82 -1.75 -2.33
N GLY A 228 -26.76 -2.68 -2.15
CA GLY A 228 -27.78 -2.62 -1.13
C GLY A 228 -28.94 -1.68 -1.45
N ARG A 229 -29.87 -1.54 -0.49
CA ARG A 229 -31.06 -0.70 -0.67
C ARG A 229 -30.63 0.76 -0.77
N ALA A 230 -31.10 1.44 -1.81
CA ALA A 230 -30.78 2.83 -2.14
C ALA A 230 -29.28 3.10 -2.42
N GLY A 231 -28.49 2.06 -2.74
CA GLY A 231 -27.05 2.21 -3.00
C GLY A 231 -26.26 2.60 -1.75
N ARG A 232 -26.59 1.99 -0.62
CA ARG A 232 -26.03 2.32 0.70
C ARG A 232 -24.55 1.91 0.84
N TYR A 233 -24.17 0.78 0.25
CA TYR A 233 -22.86 0.15 0.49
C TYR A 233 -21.92 0.36 -0.69
N ASP A 234 -20.87 1.13 -0.47
CA ASP A 234 -19.86 1.40 -1.47
C ASP A 234 -18.97 0.18 -1.71
N GLY A 235 -18.70 -0.11 -2.98
CA GLY A 235 -17.76 -1.13 -3.42
C GLY A 235 -16.67 -0.55 -4.32
N ASN A 236 -15.55 -1.27 -4.44
CA ASN A 236 -14.45 -0.91 -5.31
C ASN A 236 -13.79 -2.20 -5.84
N TYR A 237 -14.04 -2.51 -7.10
CA TYR A 237 -13.58 -3.74 -7.75
C TYR A 237 -12.62 -3.41 -8.86
N ARG A 238 -11.37 -3.88 -8.72
CA ARG A 238 -10.27 -3.61 -9.64
C ARG A 238 -9.78 -4.89 -10.26
N VAL A 239 -9.43 -4.81 -11.54
CA VAL A 239 -8.70 -5.84 -12.28
C VAL A 239 -7.45 -5.19 -12.83
N GLY A 240 -6.28 -5.68 -12.47
CA GLY A 240 -5.03 -5.12 -12.97
C GLY A 240 -4.27 -6.12 -13.84
N PHE A 241 -3.66 -5.62 -14.90
CA PHE A 241 -2.72 -6.34 -15.76
C PHE A 241 -1.39 -5.62 -15.73
N TRP A 242 -0.31 -6.35 -15.53
CA TRP A 242 1.03 -5.77 -15.49
C TRP A 242 1.97 -6.48 -16.45
N TYR A 243 2.97 -5.74 -16.90
CA TYR A 243 4.06 -6.23 -17.72
C TYR A 243 5.37 -5.57 -17.28
N LEU A 244 6.43 -6.35 -17.13
CA LEU A 244 7.79 -5.89 -16.86
C LEU A 244 8.69 -6.35 -18.01
N SER A 245 9.29 -5.41 -18.74
CA SER A 245 10.25 -5.73 -19.78
C SER A 245 11.58 -6.19 -19.18
N GLY A 246 12.40 -6.85 -19.96
CA GLY A 246 13.71 -7.35 -19.51
C GLY A 246 13.89 -8.84 -19.70
N ALA A 247 15.01 -9.38 -19.28
CA ALA A 247 15.37 -10.77 -19.44
C ALA A 247 15.37 -11.50 -18.08
N PHE A 248 14.50 -12.51 -17.95
CA PHE A 248 14.27 -13.24 -16.71
C PHE A 248 14.79 -14.67 -16.80
N PRO A 249 15.82 -15.05 -16.02
CA PRO A 249 16.32 -16.42 -16.00
C PRO A 249 15.27 -17.37 -15.38
N SER A 250 15.20 -18.57 -15.92
CA SER A 250 14.29 -19.60 -15.40
C SER A 250 14.59 -19.96 -13.95
N LEU A 251 13.55 -19.95 -13.11
CA LEU A 251 13.59 -20.51 -11.75
C LEU A 251 13.43 -22.04 -11.75
N LYS A 252 13.07 -22.66 -12.89
CA LYS A 252 12.88 -24.09 -13.07
C LYS A 252 13.85 -24.66 -14.13
N PRO A 253 15.18 -24.52 -13.94
CA PRO A 253 16.17 -24.84 -15.00
C PRO A 253 16.19 -26.29 -15.43
N LEU A 254 15.72 -27.23 -14.60
CA LEU A 254 15.66 -28.67 -14.92
C LEU A 254 14.47 -29.03 -15.83
N SER A 255 13.34 -28.35 -15.68
CA SER A 255 12.11 -28.62 -16.45
C SER A 255 11.84 -27.59 -17.55
N CYS A 256 12.33 -26.37 -17.39
CA CYS A 256 12.15 -25.26 -18.32
C CYS A 256 13.43 -24.39 -18.34
N PRO A 257 14.52 -24.86 -18.98
CA PRO A 257 15.78 -24.10 -19.05
C PRO A 257 15.66 -22.90 -19.97
N GLY A 258 16.42 -21.84 -19.68
CA GLY A 258 16.53 -20.67 -20.53
C GLY A 258 16.26 -19.35 -19.83
N THR A 259 16.10 -18.33 -20.65
CA THR A 259 15.76 -16.95 -20.25
C THR A 259 14.51 -16.55 -21.00
N PHE A 260 13.62 -15.85 -20.33
CA PHE A 260 12.36 -15.36 -20.88
C PHE A 260 12.45 -13.85 -21.14
N ASP A 261 11.94 -13.40 -22.28
CA ASP A 261 11.82 -11.99 -22.60
C ASP A 261 10.52 -11.45 -21.99
N GLY A 262 10.68 -10.59 -21.00
CA GLY A 262 9.57 -9.98 -20.27
C GLY A 262 8.91 -10.89 -19.24
N ASP A 263 8.19 -10.25 -18.33
CA ASP A 263 7.36 -10.87 -17.30
C ASP A 263 5.99 -10.21 -17.26
N TYR A 264 4.96 -10.93 -16.82
CA TYR A 264 3.59 -10.44 -16.86
C TYR A 264 2.71 -11.16 -15.83
N GLY A 265 1.61 -10.54 -15.51
CA GLY A 265 0.62 -11.14 -14.65
C GLY A 265 -0.64 -10.32 -14.56
N PHE A 266 -1.53 -10.78 -13.68
CA PHE A 266 -2.76 -10.06 -13.40
C PHE A 266 -3.14 -10.19 -11.93
N TYR A 267 -3.97 -9.25 -11.46
CA TYR A 267 -4.52 -9.28 -10.13
C TYR A 267 -5.98 -8.84 -10.09
N LEU A 268 -6.66 -9.26 -9.04
CA LEU A 268 -8.00 -8.80 -8.68
C LEU A 268 -7.93 -8.21 -7.29
N GLN A 269 -8.65 -7.11 -7.09
CA GLN A 269 -8.84 -6.50 -5.78
C GLN A 269 -10.28 -6.05 -5.65
N CYS A 270 -10.96 -6.59 -4.65
CA CYS A 270 -12.36 -6.32 -4.39
C CYS A 270 -12.51 -5.81 -2.96
N GLU A 271 -13.20 -4.71 -2.80
CA GLU A 271 -13.53 -4.10 -1.52
C GLU A 271 -15.02 -3.83 -1.49
N GLN A 272 -15.67 -4.13 -0.38
CA GLN A 272 -17.10 -3.93 -0.25
C GLN A 272 -17.47 -3.58 1.18
N GLN A 273 -18.14 -2.44 1.35
CA GLN A 273 -18.90 -2.14 2.55
C GLN A 273 -20.10 -3.09 2.62
N VAL A 274 -20.24 -3.82 3.71
CA VAL A 274 -21.32 -4.82 3.88
C VAL A 274 -22.29 -4.47 5.00
N TYR A 275 -21.87 -3.59 5.91
CA TYR A 275 -22.71 -3.14 7.03
C TYR A 275 -22.31 -1.73 7.45
N GLU A 276 -23.29 -0.90 7.81
CA GLU A 276 -23.15 0.42 8.43
C GLU A 276 -24.04 0.49 9.66
N GLU A 277 -23.51 0.98 10.77
CA GLU A 277 -24.26 1.13 12.02
C GLU A 277 -25.21 2.32 11.94
N SER A 278 -24.71 3.45 11.45
CA SER A 278 -25.45 4.71 11.38
C SER A 278 -26.28 4.83 10.10
N PRO A 279 -27.35 5.63 10.11
CA PRO A 279 -28.03 6.01 8.87
C PRO A 279 -27.08 6.67 7.87
N PRO A 280 -27.37 6.60 6.56
CA PRO A 280 -26.53 7.21 5.54
C PRO A 280 -26.26 8.70 5.81
N GLY A 281 -24.98 9.08 5.90
CA GLY A 281 -24.53 10.45 6.14
C GLY A 281 -24.42 10.86 7.62
N GLU A 282 -24.74 9.98 8.59
CA GLU A 282 -24.64 10.28 10.03
C GLU A 282 -23.41 9.65 10.71
N GLY A 283 -22.64 8.83 9.98
CA GLY A 283 -21.43 8.17 10.47
C GLY A 283 -20.82 7.28 9.38
N ASN A 284 -19.67 6.71 9.67
CA ASN A 284 -18.97 5.77 8.79
C ASN A 284 -18.53 4.51 9.55
N GLU A 285 -19.18 4.22 10.68
CA GLU A 285 -19.00 3.01 11.46
C GLU A 285 -19.64 1.82 10.73
N GLY A 286 -18.99 0.65 10.84
CA GLY A 286 -19.50 -0.54 10.22
C GLY A 286 -18.41 -1.48 9.71
N LEU A 287 -18.82 -2.45 8.88
CA LEU A 287 -18.00 -3.56 8.41
C LEU A 287 -17.72 -3.42 6.91
N GLY A 288 -16.44 -3.35 6.55
CA GLY A 288 -15.92 -3.53 5.21
C GLY A 288 -15.22 -4.87 5.07
N VAL A 289 -15.31 -5.50 3.91
CA VAL A 289 -14.57 -6.72 3.56
C VAL A 289 -13.72 -6.50 2.33
N PHE A 290 -12.61 -7.23 2.24
CA PHE A 290 -11.75 -7.20 1.05
C PHE A 290 -11.36 -8.59 0.59
N PHE A 291 -11.06 -8.71 -0.68
CA PHE A 291 -10.51 -9.90 -1.32
C PHE A 291 -9.47 -9.50 -2.35
N GLN A 292 -8.35 -10.24 -2.35
CA GLN A 292 -7.24 -10.04 -3.27
C GLN A 292 -6.86 -11.35 -3.93
N PHE A 293 -6.50 -11.29 -5.19
CA PHE A 293 -5.92 -12.39 -5.95
C PHE A 293 -4.77 -11.87 -6.81
N GLY A 294 -3.74 -12.68 -6.98
CA GLY A 294 -2.65 -12.41 -7.90
C GLY A 294 -2.12 -13.67 -8.57
N TRP A 295 -1.68 -13.51 -9.80
CA TRP A 295 -1.05 -14.58 -10.56
C TRP A 295 0.11 -14.05 -11.41
N ALA A 296 1.20 -14.83 -11.43
CA ALA A 296 2.36 -14.64 -12.27
C ALA A 296 2.94 -15.99 -12.75
N PRO A 297 3.66 -16.07 -13.88
CA PRO A 297 4.26 -17.28 -14.38
C PRO A 297 5.25 -17.91 -13.39
N SER A 298 5.14 -19.22 -13.15
CA SER A 298 5.94 -19.93 -12.14
C SER A 298 7.38 -20.28 -12.63
N ASP A 299 7.68 -20.03 -13.86
CA ASP A 299 9.00 -20.27 -14.44
C ASP A 299 10.00 -19.14 -14.16
N ARG A 300 9.54 -17.95 -13.83
CA ARG A 300 10.36 -16.75 -13.60
C ARG A 300 9.97 -15.94 -12.34
N ASN A 301 8.85 -16.23 -11.69
CA ASN A 301 8.40 -15.55 -10.48
C ASN A 301 8.55 -16.42 -9.24
N ARG A 302 9.03 -15.82 -8.14
CA ARG A 302 9.12 -16.48 -6.83
C ARG A 302 7.78 -16.64 -6.16
N THR A 303 6.90 -15.65 -6.27
CA THR A 303 5.51 -15.74 -5.84
C THR A 303 4.63 -15.86 -7.07
N THR A 304 3.96 -16.99 -7.23
CA THR A 304 3.25 -17.34 -8.46
C THR A 304 1.75 -17.23 -8.35
N ARG A 305 1.22 -17.38 -7.15
CA ARG A 305 -0.19 -17.18 -6.80
C ARG A 305 -0.29 -16.57 -5.43
N TYR A 306 -1.24 -15.67 -5.31
CA TYR A 306 -1.60 -15.01 -4.07
C TYR A 306 -3.11 -14.99 -3.93
N VAL A 307 -3.60 -15.32 -2.74
CA VAL A 307 -5.00 -15.16 -2.36
C VAL A 307 -4.99 -14.52 -0.96
N GLY A 308 -5.58 -13.35 -0.84
CA GLY A 308 -5.72 -12.63 0.43
C GLY A 308 -7.16 -12.18 0.65
N GLY A 309 -7.55 -12.02 1.88
CA GLY A 309 -8.85 -11.47 2.21
C GLY A 309 -9.00 -11.21 3.69
N GLY A 310 -9.98 -10.41 4.05
CA GLY A 310 -10.22 -10.05 5.43
C GLY A 310 -11.32 -9.02 5.58
N PHE A 311 -11.33 -8.38 6.73
CA PHE A 311 -12.31 -7.36 7.06
C PHE A 311 -11.73 -6.25 7.93
N ALA A 312 -12.36 -5.09 7.90
CA ALA A 312 -12.17 -4.01 8.84
C ALA A 312 -13.52 -3.61 9.44
N TYR A 313 -13.60 -3.56 10.77
CA TYR A 313 -14.77 -3.07 11.49
C TYR A 313 -14.42 -1.76 12.19
N LYS A 314 -14.99 -0.66 11.73
CA LYS A 314 -14.84 0.65 12.34
C LYS A 314 -15.91 0.88 13.38
N GLY A 315 -15.51 1.37 14.58
CA GLY A 315 -16.45 1.71 15.65
C GLY A 315 -16.96 0.52 16.47
N LEU A 316 -16.35 -0.68 16.37
CA LEU A 316 -16.81 -1.88 17.07
C LEU A 316 -16.94 -1.70 18.59
N VAL A 317 -16.08 -0.88 19.20
CA VAL A 317 -16.07 -0.66 20.65
C VAL A 317 -16.85 0.61 20.96
N PRO A 318 -17.92 0.56 21.80
CA PRO A 318 -18.70 1.73 22.18
C PRO A 318 -17.82 2.85 22.77
N GLY A 319 -18.02 4.08 22.31
CA GLY A 319 -17.21 5.26 22.68
C GLY A 319 -15.86 5.34 21.96
N ARG A 320 -15.62 4.45 20.97
CA ARG A 320 -14.41 4.39 20.17
C ARG A 320 -14.76 4.29 18.67
N GLU A 321 -15.61 5.20 18.21
CA GLU A 321 -16.21 5.19 16.88
C GLU A 321 -15.16 5.35 15.75
N LYS A 322 -14.00 5.91 16.09
CA LYS A 322 -12.88 6.13 15.14
C LYS A 322 -11.90 4.96 15.06
N ASP A 323 -11.97 4.00 15.97
CA ASP A 323 -11.06 2.86 16.02
C ASP A 323 -11.46 1.77 15.02
N ASN A 324 -10.46 1.02 14.53
CA ASN A 324 -10.68 -0.11 13.64
C ASN A 324 -10.21 -1.42 14.29
N LEU A 325 -11.00 -2.47 14.15
CA LEU A 325 -10.54 -3.85 14.28
C LEU A 325 -10.36 -4.42 12.88
N VAL A 326 -9.15 -4.85 12.53
CA VAL A 326 -8.82 -5.37 11.21
C VAL A 326 -8.26 -6.77 11.33
N ALA A 327 -8.71 -7.68 10.47
CA ALA A 327 -8.15 -9.01 10.38
C ALA A 327 -8.03 -9.45 8.92
N GLY A 328 -6.98 -10.22 8.64
CA GLY A 328 -6.74 -10.78 7.32
C GLY A 328 -6.09 -12.15 7.36
N ALA A 329 -6.31 -12.93 6.29
CA ALA A 329 -5.60 -14.16 6.03
C ALA A 329 -5.14 -14.17 4.57
N ALA A 330 -3.93 -14.67 4.33
CA ALA A 330 -3.36 -14.73 3.00
C ALA A 330 -2.60 -16.03 2.76
N TYR A 331 -2.66 -16.50 1.52
CA TYR A 331 -1.97 -17.67 0.99
C TYR A 331 -1.12 -17.26 -0.20
N CYS A 332 0.15 -17.73 -0.20
CA CYS A 332 1.08 -17.56 -1.30
C CYS A 332 1.58 -18.92 -1.76
N ARG A 333 1.60 -19.14 -3.08
CA ARG A 333 2.38 -20.22 -3.69
C ARG A 333 3.72 -19.67 -4.14
N LEU A 334 4.79 -20.30 -3.67
CA LEU A 334 6.17 -19.87 -3.84
C LEU A 334 6.96 -20.85 -4.69
N VAL A 335 7.91 -20.34 -5.47
CA VAL A 335 8.98 -21.12 -6.12
C VAL A 335 10.29 -20.72 -5.46
N GLY A 336 10.85 -21.61 -4.65
CA GLY A 336 12.02 -21.33 -3.81
C GLY A 336 13.29 -22.03 -4.26
N ASN A 337 14.40 -21.66 -3.61
CA ASN A 337 15.68 -22.36 -3.68
C ASN A 337 15.72 -23.45 -2.59
N ARG A 338 14.87 -24.46 -2.70
CA ARG A 338 14.93 -25.66 -1.85
C ARG A 338 16.05 -26.59 -2.35
N PRO A 339 16.29 -27.76 -1.70
CA PRO A 339 17.29 -28.73 -2.19
C PRO A 339 17.18 -28.99 -3.67
N VAL A 340 15.97 -28.89 -4.24
CA VAL A 340 15.74 -28.92 -5.69
C VAL A 340 15.34 -27.54 -6.16
N PRO A 341 16.13 -26.86 -7.01
CA PRO A 341 15.76 -25.58 -7.60
C PRO A 341 14.41 -25.65 -8.33
N GLY A 342 13.55 -24.69 -8.08
CA GLY A 342 12.22 -24.63 -8.71
C GLY A 342 11.14 -25.46 -8.01
N GLU A 343 11.41 -26.08 -6.87
CA GLU A 343 10.40 -26.74 -6.05
C GLU A 343 9.40 -25.72 -5.50
N GLU A 344 8.11 -26.06 -5.61
CA GLU A 344 7.01 -25.21 -5.11
C GLU A 344 6.77 -25.46 -3.62
N SER A 345 6.38 -24.42 -2.92
CA SER A 345 5.96 -24.45 -1.52
C SER A 345 4.81 -23.52 -1.26
N ASP A 346 4.10 -23.77 -0.20
CA ASP A 346 2.97 -22.96 0.22
C ASP A 346 3.33 -22.16 1.48
N PHE A 347 2.78 -20.97 1.60
CA PHE A 347 2.92 -20.10 2.76
C PHE A 347 1.59 -19.47 3.07
N THR A 348 1.14 -19.60 4.31
CA THR A 348 -0.10 -18.97 4.79
C THR A 348 0.21 -18.10 5.98
N HIS A 349 -0.38 -16.92 6.01
CA HIS A 349 -0.25 -16.05 7.15
C HIS A 349 -1.61 -15.44 7.53
N MET A 350 -1.75 -15.09 8.81
CA MET A 350 -2.92 -14.45 9.39
C MET A 350 -2.48 -13.28 10.25
N GLU A 351 -3.26 -12.22 10.25
CA GLU A 351 -3.00 -11.01 11.03
C GLU A 351 -4.28 -10.53 11.70
N LEU A 352 -4.15 -10.08 12.94
CA LEU A 352 -5.20 -9.42 13.71
C LEU A 352 -4.63 -8.15 14.32
N LEU A 353 -5.24 -7.03 14.01
CA LEU A 353 -4.77 -5.70 14.37
C LEU A 353 -5.92 -4.88 14.97
N TYR A 354 -5.63 -4.09 16.00
CA TYR A 354 -6.53 -3.07 16.51
C TYR A 354 -5.90 -1.69 16.34
N VAL A 355 -6.59 -0.79 15.64
CA VAL A 355 -6.15 0.60 15.42
C VAL A 355 -6.81 1.49 16.46
N ALA A 356 -6.08 1.87 17.50
CA ALA A 356 -6.53 2.79 18.53
C ALA A 356 -6.14 4.24 18.16
N ARG A 357 -7.11 5.06 17.76
CA ARG A 357 -6.90 6.50 17.54
C ARG A 357 -7.02 7.23 18.86
N LEU A 358 -5.87 7.51 19.51
CA LEU A 358 -5.83 8.13 20.82
C LEU A 358 -6.08 9.65 20.76
N THR A 359 -5.56 10.29 19.73
CA THR A 359 -5.76 11.71 19.43
C THR A 359 -5.86 11.91 17.92
N SER A 360 -6.06 13.13 17.45
CA SER A 360 -6.01 13.46 16.02
C SER A 360 -4.61 13.28 15.38
N TRP A 361 -3.56 13.20 16.19
CA TRP A 361 -2.17 13.11 15.76
C TRP A 361 -1.44 11.84 16.22
N LEU A 362 -2.04 10.99 17.06
CA LEU A 362 -1.45 9.76 17.60
C LEU A 362 -2.36 8.57 17.41
N LYS A 363 -1.84 7.54 16.77
CA LYS A 363 -2.45 6.25 16.56
C LYS A 363 -1.56 5.16 17.14
N LEU A 364 -2.14 4.17 17.84
CA LEU A 364 -1.47 2.94 18.30
C LEU A 364 -2.09 1.73 17.63
N GLN A 365 -1.25 0.74 17.30
CA GLN A 365 -1.66 -0.45 16.58
C GLN A 365 -0.99 -1.69 17.21
N PRO A 366 -1.58 -2.26 18.28
CA PRO A 366 -1.20 -3.61 18.71
C PRO A 366 -1.54 -4.61 17.61
N ASP A 367 -0.58 -5.46 17.29
CA ASP A 367 -0.59 -6.37 16.16
C ASP A 367 -0.23 -7.78 16.57
N PHE A 368 -0.91 -8.77 16.01
CA PHE A 368 -0.64 -10.18 16.16
C PHE A 368 -0.59 -10.85 14.78
N GLN A 369 0.53 -11.49 14.46
CA GLN A 369 0.73 -12.22 13.20
C GLN A 369 1.03 -13.69 13.48
N TYR A 370 0.44 -14.57 12.68
CA TYR A 370 0.67 -16.00 12.69
C TYR A 370 1.08 -16.50 11.31
N PHE A 371 2.17 -17.24 11.26
CA PHE A 371 2.75 -17.82 10.05
C PHE A 371 2.64 -19.33 10.10
N TYR A 372 1.84 -19.89 9.20
CA TYR A 372 1.65 -21.32 9.05
C TYR A 372 2.55 -21.84 7.92
N ASP A 373 3.29 -22.91 8.24
CA ASP A 373 4.23 -23.57 7.33
C ASP A 373 5.17 -22.61 6.57
N PRO A 374 5.88 -21.72 7.30
CA PRO A 374 6.78 -20.78 6.67
C PRO A 374 8.00 -21.54 6.08
N GLY A 375 7.82 -22.22 4.97
CA GLY A 375 8.89 -22.97 4.35
C GLY A 375 8.52 -24.37 3.88
N GLY A 376 7.19 -24.69 3.83
CA GLY A 376 6.69 -25.95 3.29
C GLY A 376 7.26 -27.16 4.03
N GLY A 377 7.01 -27.23 5.35
CA GLY A 377 7.45 -28.32 6.22
C GLY A 377 8.89 -28.24 6.75
N ALA A 378 9.68 -27.26 6.30
CA ALA A 378 11.07 -27.10 6.76
C ALA A 378 11.21 -26.23 8.01
N GLN A 379 10.23 -25.39 8.29
CA GLN A 379 10.20 -24.50 9.46
C GLN A 379 8.93 -24.74 10.29
N ARG A 380 9.01 -24.42 11.60
CA ARG A 380 7.86 -24.53 12.47
C ARG A 380 6.96 -23.31 12.31
N ASN A 381 5.67 -23.48 12.56
CA ASN A 381 4.73 -22.36 12.72
C ASN A 381 5.29 -21.33 13.68
N SER A 382 5.11 -20.07 13.36
CA SER A 382 5.71 -18.97 14.09
C SER A 382 4.71 -17.82 14.29
N TRP A 383 5.05 -16.93 15.21
CA TRP A 383 4.21 -15.81 15.64
C TRP A 383 5.06 -14.57 15.73
N ALA A 384 4.46 -13.42 15.48
CA ALA A 384 5.03 -12.13 15.81
C ALA A 384 4.00 -11.30 16.59
N LEU A 385 4.47 -10.63 17.62
CA LEU A 385 3.68 -9.65 18.38
C LEU A 385 4.29 -8.27 18.11
N GLY A 386 3.47 -7.33 17.68
CA GLY A 386 3.86 -5.99 17.33
C GLY A 386 3.12 -4.91 18.07
N LEU A 387 3.78 -3.79 18.23
CA LEU A 387 3.16 -2.52 18.57
C LEU A 387 3.71 -1.45 17.65
N ARG A 388 2.85 -0.93 16.78
CA ARG A 388 3.15 0.24 15.94
C ARG A 388 2.50 1.47 16.55
N TYR A 389 3.20 2.59 16.48
CA TYR A 389 2.63 3.90 16.73
C TYR A 389 2.89 4.83 15.53
N GLU A 390 1.93 5.69 15.26
CA GLU A 390 2.04 6.67 14.20
C GLU A 390 1.74 8.06 14.73
N LEU A 391 2.66 8.98 14.44
CA LEU A 391 2.49 10.41 14.66
C LEU A 391 2.21 11.08 13.33
N HIS A 392 1.15 11.87 13.26
CA HIS A 392 0.73 12.57 12.06
C HIS A 392 0.42 14.03 12.36
N ILE A 393 1.13 14.93 11.71
CA ILE A 393 0.90 16.38 11.77
C ILE A 393 0.68 16.87 10.34
N SER A 394 -0.45 17.51 10.08
CA SER A 394 -0.79 18.02 8.75
C SER A 394 -1.31 19.44 8.84
N SER A 395 -1.01 20.25 7.83
CA SER A 395 -1.66 21.53 7.60
C SER A 395 -3.02 21.40 6.94
N ASP A 396 -3.37 20.19 6.49
CA ASP A 396 -4.65 19.83 5.92
C ASP A 396 -5.71 19.68 7.04
N ARG A 397 -6.90 20.23 6.83
CA ARG A 397 -8.06 19.99 7.71
C ARG A 397 -8.76 18.67 7.41
N GLY A 398 -8.15 17.81 6.60
CA GLY A 398 -8.69 16.52 6.23
C GLY A 398 -9.07 15.70 7.47
N ASP A 399 -10.22 15.10 7.42
CA ASP A 399 -10.87 14.30 8.45
C ASP A 399 -9.91 13.36 9.19
N SER A 400 -9.61 13.71 10.43
CA SER A 400 -8.89 12.86 11.38
C SER A 400 -9.86 11.99 12.17
#